data_59d69afa311d4405e9f401125e62c46b
#
_entry.id   59d69afa311d4405e9f401125e62c46b
#
_cell.length_a   1.000
_cell.length_b   1.000
_cell.length_c   1.000
_cell.angle_alpha   90.00
_cell.angle_beta   90.00
_cell.angle_gamma   90.00
#
_symmetry.space_group_name_H-M   'P 1'
#
loop_
_entity.id
_entity.type
_entity.pdbx_description
1 polymer ?
#
loop_
_entity_poly.entity_id
_entity_poly.type
_entity_poly.pdbx_seq_one_letter_code
_entity_poly.pdbx_strand_id
1 'polypeptide(L)'
;MFKLKMAVVGCVLSLHAMAQFNVRGTVRDAKTNEALVGATVQVENQNRFAITDPQGWFEIARVAAGQQTLVIKFLGYQEKRQIVDVSADQVVELVLEESTELTDEVVVYSTRLTDKSPSAFSTINKVALQKQNFGQDLPIILNWSPSLVTTSDAGTGIGYTGLRIRGSDATRINVTINGVPLNESDEHGVFWVDVPDIATSTQSIQVQRGVGNSTNGAGAFGASINLQTNTRNDQPYADIINSVGSFGTQRHTIGFGTGLKNNFVFDGRLSMIKSDGFIDRATSDLKSYYLSAGYYGKKTFVKAIVFGGNEITYQSWNGVPESRLNNDLAAMEETAVAEGWNTAQKNNLLNSNSRTFNAYT
;
A
#
# COMPACT_ATOMS: atom_id res chain seq x y z
N MET A 1 2.71 35.41 77.65
CA MET A 1 4.00 34.87 77.24
C MET A 1 3.83 33.53 76.53
N PHE A 2 3.68 33.55 75.24
CA PHE A 2 3.54 32.34 74.39
C PHE A 2 4.87 31.96 73.84
N LYS A 3 5.38 30.81 74.21
CA LYS A 3 6.61 30.25 73.58
C LYS A 3 6.17 29.47 72.35
N LEU A 4 6.49 30.02 71.17
CA LEU A 4 6.35 29.39 69.90
C LEU A 4 7.46 28.31 69.69
N LYS A 5 7.08 27.04 69.71
CA LYS A 5 7.96 25.94 69.35
C LYS A 5 7.98 25.81 67.80
N MET A 6 9.08 26.20 67.18
CA MET A 6 9.32 26.02 65.77
C MET A 6 9.75 24.56 65.54
N ALA A 7 8.85 23.76 65.01
CA ALA A 7 9.14 22.42 64.53
C ALA A 7 9.80 22.54 63.18
N VAL A 8 11.10 22.23 63.11
CA VAL A 8 11.83 22.06 61.87
C VAL A 8 11.42 20.70 61.27
N VAL A 9 10.52 20.72 60.32
CA VAL A 9 10.23 19.54 59.48
C VAL A 9 11.36 19.41 58.47
N GLY A 10 12.33 18.56 58.78
CA GLY A 10 13.38 18.15 57.85
C GLY A 10 12.75 17.33 56.70
N CYS A 11 12.52 17.97 55.56
CA CYS A 11 12.16 17.29 54.31
C CYS A 11 13.39 16.52 53.84
N VAL A 12 13.52 15.27 54.21
CA VAL A 12 14.50 14.36 53.65
C VAL A 12 14.05 14.06 52.21
N LEU A 13 14.51 14.85 51.26
CA LEU A 13 14.51 14.50 49.84
C LEU A 13 15.40 13.27 49.70
N SER A 14 14.82 12.09 49.73
CA SER A 14 15.47 10.87 49.32
C SER A 14 15.72 10.99 47.80
N LEU A 15 16.89 11.54 47.46
CA LEU A 15 17.48 11.35 46.13
C LEU A 15 17.67 9.84 45.94
N HIS A 16 16.75 9.22 45.27
CA HIS A 16 16.99 7.87 44.73
C HIS A 16 18.10 8.01 43.72
N ALA A 17 19.35 7.85 44.15
CA ALA A 17 20.47 7.64 43.25
C ALA A 17 20.17 6.34 42.52
N MET A 18 19.60 6.43 41.35
CA MET A 18 19.45 5.26 40.49
C MET A 18 20.87 4.82 40.12
N ALA A 19 21.29 3.70 40.69
CA ALA A 19 22.55 3.08 40.29
C ALA A 19 22.51 2.78 38.80
N GLN A 20 23.53 3.20 38.10
CA GLN A 20 23.66 2.99 36.64
C GLN A 20 24.96 2.22 36.42
N PHE A 21 24.88 1.21 35.57
CA PHE A 21 25.99 0.31 35.31
C PHE A 21 26.27 0.24 33.80
N ASN A 22 27.43 -0.26 33.42
CA ASN A 22 27.77 -0.51 32.05
C ASN A 22 27.46 -1.97 31.72
N VAL A 23 26.73 -2.17 30.63
CA VAL A 23 26.50 -3.49 30.08
C VAL A 23 27.36 -3.63 28.81
N ARG A 24 28.25 -4.57 28.84
CA ARG A 24 29.19 -4.87 27.75
C ARG A 24 28.93 -6.27 27.25
N GLY A 25 29.40 -6.60 26.06
CA GLY A 25 29.29 -7.95 25.58
C GLY A 25 29.65 -8.13 24.13
N THR A 26 29.43 -9.34 23.66
CA THR A 26 29.61 -9.70 22.26
C THR A 26 28.32 -10.21 21.65
N VAL A 27 28.15 -9.94 20.33
CA VAL A 27 27.05 -10.51 19.54
C VAL A 27 27.66 -11.43 18.49
N ARG A 28 27.21 -12.68 18.46
CA ARG A 28 27.74 -13.73 17.57
C ARG A 28 26.62 -14.49 16.85
N ASP A 29 26.97 -15.09 15.73
CA ASP A 29 26.11 -16.04 15.03
C ASP A 29 25.98 -17.33 15.84
N ALA A 30 24.77 -17.86 15.97
CA ALA A 30 24.48 -19.04 16.77
C ALA A 30 25.05 -20.36 16.17
N LYS A 31 25.30 -20.41 14.85
CA LYS A 31 25.79 -21.61 14.15
C LYS A 31 27.28 -21.57 13.88
N THR A 32 27.75 -20.41 13.39
CA THR A 32 29.16 -20.27 12.98
C THR A 32 30.05 -19.71 14.08
N ASN A 33 29.46 -19.13 15.13
CA ASN A 33 30.13 -18.40 16.19
C ASN A 33 30.95 -17.20 15.70
N GLU A 34 30.70 -16.74 14.46
CA GLU A 34 31.35 -15.55 13.91
C GLU A 34 30.80 -14.27 14.57
N ALA A 35 31.66 -13.26 14.69
CA ALA A 35 31.27 -11.96 15.23
C ALA A 35 30.30 -11.23 14.29
N LEU A 36 29.18 -10.72 14.81
CA LEU A 36 28.23 -9.95 14.04
C LEU A 36 28.53 -8.46 14.14
N VAL A 37 29.22 -7.95 13.12
CA VAL A 37 29.66 -6.55 13.02
C VAL A 37 28.52 -5.63 12.60
N GLY A 38 28.25 -4.56 13.35
CA GLY A 38 27.17 -3.63 13.04
C GLY A 38 25.80 -4.05 13.59
N ALA A 39 25.74 -5.07 14.45
CA ALA A 39 24.52 -5.41 15.15
C ALA A 39 24.15 -4.30 16.15
N THR A 40 22.87 -3.97 16.27
CA THR A 40 22.36 -3.00 17.22
C THR A 40 21.88 -3.70 18.48
N VAL A 41 22.36 -3.27 19.63
CA VAL A 41 21.90 -3.71 20.97
C VAL A 41 21.27 -2.52 21.67
N GLN A 42 19.99 -2.59 21.98
CA GLN A 42 19.23 -1.51 22.61
C GLN A 42 18.61 -1.98 23.91
N VAL A 43 18.58 -1.11 24.93
CA VAL A 43 17.77 -1.34 26.14
C VAL A 43 16.33 -0.94 25.85
N GLU A 44 15.40 -1.88 26.01
CA GLU A 44 13.97 -1.65 25.75
C GLU A 44 13.43 -0.52 26.64
N ASN A 45 12.59 0.35 26.08
CA ASN A 45 12.01 1.53 26.77
C ASN A 45 13.03 2.58 27.25
N GLN A 46 14.29 2.49 26.82
CA GLN A 46 15.31 3.49 27.08
C GLN A 46 15.96 3.95 25.77
N ASN A 47 16.35 5.22 25.70
CA ASN A 47 17.12 5.71 24.56
C ASN A 47 18.62 5.41 24.76
N ARG A 48 18.92 4.12 25.01
CA ARG A 48 20.27 3.59 25.22
C ARG A 48 20.52 2.45 24.26
N PHE A 49 21.53 2.58 23.42
CA PHE A 49 21.91 1.55 22.46
C PHE A 49 23.41 1.59 22.17
N ALA A 50 23.91 0.51 21.62
CA ALA A 50 25.25 0.40 21.07
C ALA A 50 25.22 -0.37 19.75
N ILE A 51 26.25 -0.18 18.92
CA ILE A 51 26.47 -0.91 17.69
C ILE A 51 27.74 -1.74 17.88
N THR A 52 27.73 -3.00 17.44
CA THR A 52 28.91 -3.87 17.60
C THR A 52 30.03 -3.48 16.66
N ASP A 53 31.26 -3.56 17.18
CA ASP A 53 32.50 -3.33 16.48
C ASP A 53 32.93 -4.53 15.58
N PRO A 54 34.10 -4.48 14.89
CA PRO A 54 34.59 -5.58 14.06
C PRO A 54 34.80 -6.91 14.78
N GLN A 55 34.91 -6.91 16.09
CA GLN A 55 35.04 -8.09 16.94
C GLN A 55 33.70 -8.55 17.49
N GLY A 56 32.59 -7.88 17.10
CA GLY A 56 31.25 -8.11 17.62
C GLY A 56 31.02 -7.58 19.03
N TRP A 57 31.90 -6.74 19.54
CA TRP A 57 31.86 -6.18 20.90
C TRP A 57 30.99 -4.93 20.95
N PHE A 58 30.25 -4.76 22.06
CA PHE A 58 29.46 -3.55 22.33
C PHE A 58 29.58 -3.11 23.79
N GLU A 59 29.31 -1.82 24.03
CA GLU A 59 29.21 -1.24 25.36
C GLU A 59 28.03 -0.27 25.43
N ILE A 60 27.10 -0.49 26.36
CA ILE A 60 26.01 0.41 26.69
C ILE A 60 26.27 0.99 28.06
N ALA A 61 26.56 2.27 28.12
CA ALA A 61 26.84 2.97 29.37
C ALA A 61 25.56 3.44 30.06
N ARG A 62 25.63 3.48 31.41
CA ARG A 62 24.57 4.07 32.25
C ARG A 62 23.22 3.41 32.10
N VAL A 63 23.17 2.09 32.06
CA VAL A 63 21.93 1.29 32.12
C VAL A 63 21.44 1.29 33.56
N ALA A 64 20.13 1.47 33.76
CA ALA A 64 19.52 1.48 35.09
C ALA A 64 19.62 0.11 35.75
N ALA A 65 19.79 0.09 37.09
CA ALA A 65 19.79 -1.13 37.87
C ALA A 65 18.43 -1.85 37.78
N GLY A 66 18.46 -3.16 37.97
CA GLY A 66 17.29 -4.05 37.94
C GLY A 66 17.15 -4.83 36.62
N GLN A 67 16.00 -5.49 36.46
CA GLN A 67 15.74 -6.25 35.24
C GLN A 67 15.59 -5.33 34.03
N GLN A 68 16.42 -5.54 33.02
CA GLN A 68 16.42 -4.81 31.76
C GLN A 68 16.28 -5.79 30.60
N THR A 69 15.52 -5.42 29.59
CA THR A 69 15.43 -6.21 28.36
C THR A 69 16.33 -5.60 27.31
N LEU A 70 17.32 -6.36 26.87
CA LEU A 70 18.13 -6.02 25.70
C LEU A 70 17.43 -6.52 24.45
N VAL A 71 17.24 -5.65 23.46
CA VAL A 71 16.70 -5.96 22.14
C VAL A 71 17.86 -5.91 21.15
N ILE A 72 18.16 -7.05 20.54
CA ILE A 72 19.28 -7.22 19.62
C ILE A 72 18.74 -7.37 18.20
N LYS A 73 19.23 -6.56 17.28
CA LYS A 73 18.83 -6.56 15.87
C LYS A 73 20.05 -6.57 14.97
N PHE A 74 20.03 -7.45 13.99
CA PHE A 74 21.01 -7.47 12.93
C PHE A 74 20.37 -7.91 11.62
N LEU A 75 20.80 -7.34 10.51
CA LEU A 75 20.23 -7.64 9.20
C LEU A 75 20.46 -9.12 8.83
N GLY A 76 19.38 -9.85 8.51
CA GLY A 76 19.46 -11.27 8.22
C GLY A 76 19.40 -12.19 9.44
N TYR A 77 19.12 -11.64 10.63
CA TYR A 77 18.97 -12.40 11.88
C TYR A 77 17.64 -12.13 12.56
N GLN A 78 17.16 -13.11 13.34
CA GLN A 78 15.95 -12.93 14.15
C GLN A 78 16.19 -11.92 15.26
N GLU A 79 15.24 -10.99 15.47
CA GLU A 79 15.27 -10.10 16.62
C GLU A 79 15.25 -10.94 17.90
N LYS A 80 16.24 -10.72 18.77
CA LYS A 80 16.32 -11.40 20.05
C LYS A 80 16.08 -10.42 21.19
N ARG A 81 15.28 -10.85 22.14
CA ARG A 81 15.06 -10.16 23.42
C ARG A 81 15.68 -10.97 24.55
N GLN A 82 16.62 -10.37 25.25
CA GLN A 82 17.32 -11.01 26.36
C GLN A 82 17.09 -10.20 27.64
N ILE A 83 16.51 -10.85 28.64
CA ILE A 83 16.39 -10.24 29.97
C ILE A 83 17.72 -10.38 30.71
N VAL A 84 18.20 -9.27 31.25
CA VAL A 84 19.47 -9.17 32.00
C VAL A 84 19.19 -8.47 33.32
N ASP A 85 19.65 -9.02 34.44
CA ASP A 85 19.56 -8.39 35.75
C ASP A 85 20.82 -7.54 35.99
N VAL A 86 20.66 -6.24 35.92
CA VAL A 86 21.74 -5.27 35.99
C VAL A 86 21.93 -4.83 37.44
N SER A 87 22.84 -5.48 38.18
CA SER A 87 23.18 -5.15 39.55
C SER A 87 24.61 -4.60 39.71
N ALA A 88 25.44 -4.75 38.70
CA ALA A 88 26.81 -4.25 38.57
C ALA A 88 27.21 -4.11 37.10
N ASP A 89 28.38 -3.55 36.82
CA ASP A 89 28.99 -3.65 35.48
C ASP A 89 29.17 -5.11 35.12
N GLN A 90 28.67 -5.49 33.96
CA GLN A 90 28.66 -6.90 33.53
C GLN A 90 28.96 -7.09 32.06
N VAL A 91 29.38 -8.30 31.73
CA VAL A 91 29.61 -8.74 30.34
C VAL A 91 28.62 -9.84 30.02
N VAL A 92 27.93 -9.68 28.87
CA VAL A 92 26.94 -10.64 28.38
C VAL A 92 27.35 -11.18 27.02
N GLU A 93 27.09 -12.45 26.78
CA GLU A 93 27.26 -13.04 25.47
C GLU A 93 25.88 -13.19 24.82
N LEU A 94 25.73 -12.60 23.64
CA LEU A 94 24.47 -12.61 22.88
C LEU A 94 24.71 -13.38 21.59
N VAL A 95 23.86 -14.35 21.33
CA VAL A 95 23.88 -15.12 20.09
C VAL A 95 22.58 -14.87 19.35
N LEU A 96 22.68 -14.58 18.06
CA LEU A 96 21.54 -14.43 17.15
C LEU A 96 21.47 -15.65 16.24
N GLU A 97 20.26 -16.11 16.02
CA GLU A 97 19.99 -17.11 14.99
C GLU A 97 19.78 -16.38 13.67
N GLU A 98 20.39 -16.93 12.60
CA GLU A 98 20.05 -16.45 11.26
C GLU A 98 18.53 -16.47 11.11
N SER A 99 17.96 -15.33 10.69
CA SER A 99 16.59 -15.33 10.29
C SER A 99 16.45 -16.20 9.05
N THR A 100 15.69 -17.27 9.17
CA THR A 100 15.17 -17.97 7.99
C THR A 100 14.08 -17.16 7.32
N GLU A 101 13.58 -16.12 8.01
CA GLU A 101 12.80 -15.06 7.40
C GLU A 101 13.76 -14.22 6.55
N LEU A 102 13.85 -14.58 5.30
CA LEU A 102 14.43 -13.68 4.31
C LEU A 102 13.72 -12.35 4.46
N THR A 103 14.55 -11.35 4.69
CA THR A 103 14.21 -9.94 4.74
C THR A 103 12.93 -9.68 3.96
N ASP A 104 11.94 -9.12 4.64
CA ASP A 104 10.77 -8.56 3.96
C ASP A 104 11.24 -7.90 2.68
N GLU A 105 10.58 -8.25 1.61
CA GLU A 105 10.85 -7.84 0.23
C GLU A 105 11.48 -6.43 0.17
N VAL A 106 12.80 -6.35 0.09
CA VAL A 106 13.61 -5.10 0.02
C VAL A 106 13.21 -4.21 -1.18
N VAL A 107 12.30 -4.69 -2.00
CA VAL A 107 12.07 -4.25 -3.37
C VAL A 107 11.53 -2.84 -3.51
N VAL A 108 10.92 -2.20 -2.53
CA VAL A 108 10.13 -1.00 -2.87
C VAL A 108 10.30 0.20 -1.93
N TYR A 109 11.21 0.14 -0.99
CA TYR A 109 11.39 1.27 -0.08
C TYR A 109 12.01 2.52 -0.75
N SER A 110 12.69 2.39 -1.89
CA SER A 110 13.30 3.52 -2.57
C SER A 110 12.30 4.49 -3.19
N THR A 111 11.12 4.01 -3.58
CA THR A 111 10.05 4.83 -4.18
C THR A 111 9.00 5.25 -3.17
N ARG A 112 9.00 4.70 -1.96
CA ARG A 112 8.02 4.99 -0.91
C ARG A 112 8.57 5.96 0.11
N LEU A 113 7.71 6.85 0.57
CA LEU A 113 8.01 7.79 1.64
C LEU A 113 7.88 7.11 3.01
N THR A 114 8.65 7.60 3.96
CA THR A 114 8.60 7.22 5.37
C THR A 114 8.18 8.43 6.21
N ASP A 115 7.89 8.23 7.48
CA ASP A 115 7.50 9.31 8.41
C ASP A 115 8.59 10.39 8.56
N LYS A 116 9.82 10.11 8.11
CA LYS A 116 10.92 11.08 8.07
C LYS A 116 10.95 11.91 6.79
N SER A 117 10.10 11.60 5.82
CA SER A 117 10.06 12.29 4.53
C SER A 117 9.28 13.60 4.64
N PRO A 118 9.72 14.69 4.00
CA PRO A 118 9.06 16.00 4.10
C PRO A 118 7.77 16.11 3.27
N SER A 119 7.47 15.12 2.44
CA SER A 119 6.32 15.14 1.53
C SER A 119 5.09 14.51 2.17
N ALA A 120 3.90 15.05 1.85
CA ALA A 120 2.64 14.53 2.36
C ALA A 120 2.25 13.22 1.66
N PHE A 121 2.00 12.17 2.42
CA PHE A 121 1.55 10.88 1.91
C PHE A 121 0.47 10.26 2.79
N SER A 122 -0.18 9.23 2.27
CA SER A 122 -1.08 8.36 3.00
C SER A 122 -0.80 6.92 2.58
N THR A 123 -0.79 6.00 3.54
CA THR A 123 -0.63 4.56 3.26
C THR A 123 -1.88 3.82 3.68
N ILE A 124 -2.44 3.06 2.75
CA ILE A 124 -3.61 2.20 2.96
C ILE A 124 -3.11 0.76 2.96
N ASN A 125 -3.27 0.06 4.06
CA ASN A 125 -2.84 -1.33 4.21
C ASN A 125 -3.91 -2.32 3.72
N LYS A 126 -3.55 -3.60 3.60
CA LYS A 126 -4.42 -4.68 3.13
C LYS A 126 -5.75 -4.76 3.88
N VAL A 127 -5.73 -4.61 5.19
CA VAL A 127 -6.95 -4.70 6.03
C VAL A 127 -7.92 -3.57 5.70
N ALA A 128 -7.41 -2.35 5.53
CA ALA A 128 -8.23 -1.20 5.14
C ALA A 128 -8.75 -1.34 3.70
N LEU A 129 -7.92 -1.83 2.78
CA LEU A 129 -8.34 -2.11 1.40
C LEU A 129 -9.45 -3.15 1.35
N GLN A 130 -9.32 -4.26 2.06
CA GLN A 130 -10.32 -5.34 2.08
C GLN A 130 -11.67 -4.86 2.62
N LYS A 131 -11.69 -3.99 3.63
CA LYS A 131 -12.93 -3.43 4.20
C LYS A 131 -13.70 -2.55 3.22
N GLN A 132 -13.05 -1.98 2.22
CA GLN A 132 -13.64 -1.05 1.26
C GLN A 132 -13.78 -1.65 -0.15
N ASN A 133 -13.17 -2.79 -0.41
CA ASN A 133 -13.17 -3.41 -1.74
C ASN A 133 -14.39 -4.33 -1.91
N PHE A 134 -15.43 -3.81 -2.54
CA PHE A 134 -16.62 -4.56 -2.96
C PHE A 134 -16.62 -4.89 -4.45
N GLY A 135 -15.52 -4.64 -5.16
CA GLY A 135 -15.36 -4.84 -6.60
C GLY A 135 -15.25 -3.54 -7.40
N GLN A 136 -15.22 -2.39 -6.71
CA GLN A 136 -14.98 -1.12 -7.37
C GLN A 136 -13.53 -1.03 -7.84
N ASP A 137 -13.30 -0.19 -8.85
CA ASP A 137 -11.97 0.13 -9.32
C ASP A 137 -11.16 0.90 -8.28
N LEU A 138 -9.85 0.84 -8.43
CA LEU A 138 -8.94 1.41 -7.45
C LEU A 138 -9.16 2.91 -7.16
N PRO A 139 -9.45 3.79 -8.13
CA PRO A 139 -9.77 5.19 -7.85
C PRO A 139 -10.85 5.37 -6.79
N ILE A 140 -11.92 4.59 -6.87
CA ILE A 140 -13.06 4.68 -5.94
C ILE A 140 -12.65 4.25 -4.53
N ILE A 141 -11.84 3.20 -4.41
CA ILE A 141 -11.30 2.75 -3.11
C ILE A 141 -10.39 3.82 -2.50
N LEU A 142 -9.67 4.58 -3.32
CA LEU A 142 -8.77 5.65 -2.88
C LEU A 142 -9.49 6.97 -2.54
N ASN A 143 -10.79 7.09 -2.78
CA ASN A 143 -11.54 8.35 -2.60
C ASN A 143 -11.52 8.89 -1.17
N TRP A 144 -11.20 8.08 -0.18
CA TRP A 144 -11.01 8.50 1.21
C TRP A 144 -9.66 9.17 1.47
N SER A 145 -8.76 9.19 0.48
CA SER A 145 -7.47 9.87 0.59
C SER A 145 -7.66 11.38 0.47
N PRO A 146 -7.05 12.19 1.34
CA PRO A 146 -7.18 13.64 1.27
C PRO A 146 -6.77 14.21 -0.09
N SER A 147 -7.53 15.19 -0.59
CA SER A 147 -7.29 15.90 -1.87
C SER A 147 -7.37 15.02 -3.12
N LEU A 148 -8.05 13.90 -3.04
CA LEU A 148 -8.33 12.99 -4.15
C LEU A 148 -9.81 13.12 -4.53
N VAL A 149 -10.09 13.26 -5.82
CA VAL A 149 -11.43 13.30 -6.41
C VAL A 149 -11.51 12.21 -7.47
N THR A 150 -12.61 11.49 -7.50
CA THR A 150 -12.82 10.38 -8.43
C THR A 150 -13.97 10.65 -9.38
N THR A 151 -13.92 10.02 -10.55
CA THR A 151 -14.99 9.98 -11.53
C THR A 151 -15.36 8.54 -11.84
N SER A 152 -16.59 8.31 -12.27
CA SER A 152 -17.08 7.02 -12.74
C SER A 152 -18.11 7.25 -13.83
N ASP A 153 -17.83 6.78 -15.03
CA ASP A 153 -18.70 6.97 -16.18
C ASP A 153 -19.98 6.15 -16.06
N ALA A 154 -19.86 4.92 -15.55
CA ALA A 154 -21.02 4.07 -15.26
C ALA A 154 -21.78 4.46 -13.98
N GLY A 155 -21.21 5.36 -13.15
CA GLY A 155 -21.78 5.81 -11.89
C GLY A 155 -21.73 4.81 -10.73
N THR A 156 -21.26 3.58 -10.97
CA THR A 156 -21.14 2.51 -9.96
C THR A 156 -19.73 2.35 -9.41
N GLY A 157 -18.75 3.04 -10.02
CA GLY A 157 -17.34 2.88 -9.67
C GLY A 157 -16.70 1.62 -10.25
N ILE A 158 -17.30 1.03 -11.27
CA ILE A 158 -16.82 -0.15 -12.00
C ILE A 158 -16.77 0.19 -13.48
N GLY A 159 -15.69 -0.19 -14.16
CA GLY A 159 -15.46 0.11 -15.57
C GLY A 159 -14.58 1.33 -15.77
N TYR A 160 -15.02 2.32 -16.53
CA TYR A 160 -14.25 3.54 -16.73
C TYR A 160 -14.33 4.45 -15.51
N THR A 161 -13.23 4.52 -14.78
CA THR A 161 -13.08 5.36 -13.59
C THR A 161 -11.80 6.18 -13.69
N GLY A 162 -11.82 7.36 -13.08
CA GLY A 162 -10.69 8.27 -13.08
C GLY A 162 -10.43 8.86 -11.70
N LEU A 163 -9.27 9.49 -11.55
CA LEU A 163 -8.94 10.23 -10.34
C LEU A 163 -8.13 11.48 -10.65
N ARG A 164 -8.25 12.44 -9.76
CA ARG A 164 -7.43 13.66 -9.71
C ARG A 164 -6.90 13.83 -8.31
N ILE A 165 -5.66 14.26 -8.18
CA ILE A 165 -5.04 14.54 -6.89
C ILE A 165 -4.53 15.97 -6.89
N ARG A 166 -5.02 16.80 -5.94
CA ARG A 166 -4.73 18.24 -5.87
C ARG A 166 -5.01 18.96 -7.20
N GLY A 167 -6.05 18.56 -7.93
CA GLY A 167 -6.40 19.12 -9.23
C GLY A 167 -5.57 18.61 -10.42
N SER A 168 -4.48 17.88 -10.19
CA SER A 168 -3.71 17.26 -11.27
C SER A 168 -4.48 16.08 -11.85
N ASP A 169 -4.51 15.99 -13.17
CA ASP A 169 -5.12 14.89 -13.92
C ASP A 169 -4.27 13.61 -13.92
N ALA A 170 -4.83 12.53 -14.46
CA ALA A 170 -4.21 11.21 -14.47
C ALA A 170 -2.86 11.19 -15.20
N THR A 171 -2.65 12.03 -16.21
CA THR A 171 -1.40 12.06 -17.00
C THR A 171 -0.21 12.61 -16.22
N ARG A 172 -0.47 13.24 -15.06
CA ARG A 172 0.53 13.82 -14.17
C ARG A 172 0.65 13.08 -12.84
N ILE A 173 0.06 11.89 -12.79
CA ILE A 173 0.09 11.01 -11.63
C ILE A 173 0.84 9.74 -12.03
N ASN A 174 1.99 9.54 -11.42
CA ASN A 174 2.75 8.32 -11.63
C ASN A 174 2.15 7.18 -10.82
N VAL A 175 1.91 6.05 -11.47
CA VAL A 175 1.42 4.82 -10.84
C VAL A 175 2.44 3.72 -11.01
N THR A 176 2.79 3.05 -9.92
CA THR A 176 3.72 1.92 -9.97
C THR A 176 3.15 0.69 -9.29
N ILE A 177 3.46 -0.48 -9.81
CA ILE A 177 3.28 -1.78 -9.16
C ILE A 177 4.66 -2.32 -8.82
N ASN A 178 4.95 -2.48 -7.52
CA ASN A 178 6.26 -2.93 -7.02
C ASN A 178 7.44 -2.11 -7.59
N GLY A 179 7.24 -0.81 -7.79
CA GLY A 179 8.25 0.10 -8.34
C GLY A 179 8.35 0.12 -9.87
N VAL A 180 7.59 -0.74 -10.57
CA VAL A 180 7.53 -0.73 -12.04
C VAL A 180 6.39 0.20 -12.48
N PRO A 181 6.63 1.19 -13.37
CA PRO A 181 5.60 2.08 -13.88
C PRO A 181 4.48 1.30 -14.61
N LEU A 182 3.24 1.70 -14.34
CA LEU A 182 2.04 1.17 -14.97
C LEU A 182 1.45 2.14 -16.00
N ASN A 183 1.85 3.42 -15.95
CA ASN A 183 1.37 4.42 -16.87
C ASN A 183 1.71 4.01 -18.31
N GLU A 184 0.77 4.15 -19.20
CA GLU A 184 0.98 3.92 -20.64
C GLU A 184 1.90 4.97 -21.23
N SER A 185 2.64 4.57 -22.26
CA SER A 185 3.70 5.41 -22.85
C SER A 185 3.15 6.54 -23.72
N ASP A 186 1.98 6.37 -24.30
CA ASP A 186 1.31 7.33 -25.20
C ASP A 186 0.29 8.20 -24.47
N GLU A 187 -0.59 7.61 -23.66
CA GLU A 187 -1.62 8.32 -22.92
C GLU A 187 -1.10 8.91 -21.59
N HIS A 188 0.07 8.49 -21.12
CA HIS A 188 0.69 8.88 -19.85
C HIS A 188 -0.17 8.62 -18.60
N GLY A 189 -1.30 7.95 -18.75
CA GLY A 189 -2.26 7.62 -17.70
C GLY A 189 -2.32 6.13 -17.41
N VAL A 190 -3.28 5.75 -16.55
CA VAL A 190 -3.65 4.36 -16.29
C VAL A 190 -5.14 4.21 -16.52
N PHE A 191 -5.54 3.29 -17.39
CA PHE A 191 -6.92 2.86 -17.52
C PHE A 191 -7.19 1.78 -16.47
N TRP A 192 -7.93 2.15 -15.44
CA TRP A 192 -8.18 1.26 -14.30
C TRP A 192 -9.06 0.07 -14.65
N VAL A 193 -9.82 0.19 -15.73
CA VAL A 193 -10.63 -0.89 -16.30
C VAL A 193 -9.77 -2.07 -16.79
N ASP A 194 -8.52 -1.82 -17.20
CA ASP A 194 -7.57 -2.85 -17.68
C ASP A 194 -6.96 -3.67 -16.53
N VAL A 195 -7.11 -3.19 -15.30
CA VAL A 195 -6.56 -3.85 -14.09
C VAL A 195 -7.64 -4.12 -13.04
N PRO A 196 -8.77 -4.77 -13.42
CA PRO A 196 -9.89 -4.96 -12.52
C PRO A 196 -9.49 -5.81 -11.32
N ASP A 197 -10.04 -5.45 -10.15
CA ASP A 197 -9.80 -6.12 -8.88
C ASP A 197 -8.33 -6.17 -8.43
N ILE A 198 -7.47 -5.27 -8.92
CA ILE A 198 -6.05 -5.22 -8.52
C ILE A 198 -5.89 -4.99 -7.00
N ALA A 199 -6.84 -4.30 -6.37
CA ALA A 199 -6.85 -4.05 -4.93
C ALA A 199 -6.82 -5.34 -4.10
N THR A 200 -7.42 -6.43 -4.57
CA THR A 200 -7.39 -7.73 -3.90
C THR A 200 -6.00 -8.35 -3.88
N SER A 201 -5.21 -8.12 -4.93
CA SER A 201 -3.82 -8.59 -5.03
C SER A 201 -2.81 -7.62 -4.42
N THR A 202 -3.29 -6.55 -3.79
CA THR A 202 -2.45 -5.47 -3.25
C THR A 202 -2.33 -5.60 -1.73
N GLN A 203 -1.10 -5.52 -1.23
CA GLN A 203 -0.77 -5.54 0.20
C GLN A 203 -0.90 -4.15 0.83
N SER A 204 -0.47 -3.14 0.09
CA SER A 204 -0.57 -1.75 0.53
C SER A 204 -0.46 -0.78 -0.63
N ILE A 205 -1.09 0.37 -0.49
CA ILE A 205 -1.03 1.47 -1.45
C ILE A 205 -0.53 2.71 -0.73
N GLN A 206 0.47 3.37 -1.29
CA GLN A 206 0.90 4.66 -0.81
C GLN A 206 0.57 5.73 -1.85
N VAL A 207 -0.20 6.72 -1.43
CA VAL A 207 -0.54 7.91 -2.23
C VAL A 207 0.33 9.07 -1.75
N GLN A 208 1.25 9.51 -2.57
CA GLN A 208 2.11 10.68 -2.34
C GLN A 208 1.52 11.86 -3.08
N ARG A 209 1.32 12.99 -2.39
CA ARG A 209 0.63 14.16 -2.92
C ARG A 209 1.60 15.29 -3.22
N GLY A 210 1.65 15.71 -4.47
CA GLY A 210 2.57 16.72 -4.99
C GLY A 210 3.79 16.09 -5.65
N VAL A 211 4.77 16.89 -6.00
CA VAL A 211 6.02 16.44 -6.63
C VAL A 211 6.69 15.41 -5.73
N GLY A 212 6.86 14.21 -6.26
CA GLY A 212 7.50 13.11 -5.55
C GLY A 212 9.02 13.21 -5.55
N ASN A 213 9.67 12.20 -4.98
CA ASN A 213 11.13 12.03 -5.12
C ASN A 213 11.48 11.76 -6.59
N SER A 214 12.70 12.09 -7.00
CA SER A 214 13.20 11.85 -8.37
C SER A 214 13.11 10.38 -8.80
N THR A 215 13.04 9.45 -7.86
CA THR A 215 12.83 8.01 -8.08
C THR A 215 11.49 7.68 -8.74
N ASN A 216 10.50 8.55 -8.63
CA ASN A 216 9.17 8.36 -9.25
C ASN A 216 9.09 8.80 -10.72
N GLY A 217 10.18 9.35 -11.27
CA GLY A 217 10.27 9.78 -12.66
C GLY A 217 9.55 11.11 -12.95
N ALA A 218 9.67 11.56 -14.21
CA ALA A 218 9.16 12.85 -14.65
C ALA A 218 7.62 12.95 -14.63
N GLY A 219 6.90 11.83 -14.78
CA GLY A 219 5.43 11.78 -14.72
C GLY A 219 4.86 12.05 -13.33
N ALA A 220 5.67 12.01 -12.27
CA ALA A 220 5.24 12.24 -10.89
C ALA A 220 5.12 13.73 -10.52
N PHE A 221 4.59 14.55 -11.41
CA PHE A 221 4.47 15.98 -11.17
C PHE A 221 3.34 16.34 -10.20
N GLY A 222 2.19 15.71 -10.34
CA GLY A 222 1.02 15.97 -9.51
C GLY A 222 0.97 15.08 -8.26
N ALA A 223 1.25 13.81 -8.43
CA ALA A 223 1.23 12.81 -7.37
C ALA A 223 1.93 11.51 -7.80
N SER A 224 2.10 10.60 -6.83
CA SER A 224 2.50 9.20 -7.12
C SER A 224 1.63 8.24 -6.33
N ILE A 225 1.21 7.15 -6.99
CA ILE A 225 0.48 6.04 -6.39
C ILE A 225 1.36 4.79 -6.50
N ASN A 226 1.82 4.28 -5.36
CA ASN A 226 2.71 3.13 -5.32
C ASN A 226 1.96 1.93 -4.74
N LEU A 227 1.60 0.99 -5.61
CA LEU A 227 1.00 -0.29 -5.23
C LEU A 227 2.10 -1.29 -4.88
N GLN A 228 1.96 -1.93 -3.75
CA GLN A 228 2.73 -3.09 -3.39
C GLN A 228 1.81 -4.30 -3.41
N THR A 229 2.11 -5.26 -4.27
CA THR A 229 1.33 -6.49 -4.36
C THR A 229 1.59 -7.37 -3.15
N ASN A 230 0.81 -8.45 -3.02
CA ASN A 230 0.95 -9.37 -1.90
C ASN A 230 2.40 -9.79 -1.71
N THR A 231 2.87 -9.63 -0.47
CA THR A 231 4.16 -10.14 -0.01
C THR A 231 4.08 -11.64 0.23
N ARG A 232 5.20 -12.25 0.56
CA ARG A 232 5.29 -13.68 0.90
C ARG A 232 4.25 -14.04 1.97
N ASN A 233 3.45 -15.06 1.67
CA ASN A 233 2.66 -15.77 2.68
C ASN A 233 3.41 -17.04 3.09
N ASP A 234 3.59 -17.24 4.38
CA ASP A 234 4.28 -18.43 4.88
C ASP A 234 3.34 -19.65 4.97
N GLN A 235 2.05 -19.40 5.12
CA GLN A 235 1.02 -20.43 5.21
C GLN A 235 0.21 -20.54 3.93
N PRO A 236 -0.20 -21.75 3.52
CA PRO A 236 -1.11 -21.92 2.41
C PRO A 236 -2.49 -21.34 2.75
N TYR A 237 -3.17 -20.80 1.74
CA TYR A 237 -4.51 -20.26 1.90
C TYR A 237 -5.36 -20.46 0.63
N ALA A 238 -6.67 -20.42 0.82
CA ALA A 238 -7.64 -20.31 -0.25
C ALA A 238 -8.81 -19.45 0.22
N ASP A 239 -9.10 -18.41 -0.53
CA ASP A 239 -10.15 -17.44 -0.22
C ASP A 239 -11.19 -17.42 -1.34
N ILE A 240 -12.46 -17.37 -0.96
CA ILE A 240 -13.58 -17.14 -1.88
C ILE A 240 -14.30 -15.89 -1.42
N ILE A 241 -14.33 -14.88 -2.27
CA ILE A 241 -14.97 -13.61 -1.99
C ILE A 241 -16.12 -13.40 -2.96
N ASN A 242 -17.32 -13.19 -2.43
CA ASN A 242 -18.49 -12.86 -3.20
C ASN A 242 -19.09 -11.56 -2.69
N SER A 243 -19.44 -10.66 -3.59
CA SER A 243 -20.14 -9.42 -3.29
C SER A 243 -21.30 -9.23 -4.24
N VAL A 244 -22.39 -8.68 -3.72
CA VAL A 244 -23.56 -8.29 -4.51
C VAL A 244 -23.92 -6.85 -4.13
N GLY A 245 -24.41 -6.08 -5.10
CA GLY A 245 -24.75 -4.68 -4.91
C GLY A 245 -25.90 -4.23 -5.82
N SER A 246 -26.19 -2.95 -5.75
CA SER A 246 -27.19 -2.30 -6.62
C SER A 246 -26.78 -2.41 -8.10
N PHE A 247 -27.72 -2.21 -8.98
CA PHE A 247 -27.53 -2.24 -10.45
C PHE A 247 -26.96 -3.57 -10.96
N GLY A 248 -27.47 -4.69 -10.44
CA GLY A 248 -27.00 -6.01 -10.83
C GLY A 248 -25.53 -6.29 -10.53
N THR A 249 -24.88 -5.45 -9.72
CA THR A 249 -23.44 -5.59 -9.43
C THR A 249 -23.16 -6.89 -8.70
N GLN A 250 -22.24 -7.67 -9.25
CA GLN A 250 -21.76 -8.93 -8.70
C GLN A 250 -20.25 -9.02 -8.83
N ARG A 251 -19.61 -9.55 -7.81
CA ARG A 251 -18.18 -9.90 -7.83
C ARG A 251 -17.99 -11.30 -7.29
N HIS A 252 -17.20 -12.08 -8.00
CA HIS A 252 -16.78 -13.43 -7.60
C HIS A 252 -15.27 -13.51 -7.76
N THR A 253 -14.57 -13.71 -6.65
CA THR A 253 -13.10 -13.77 -6.64
C THR A 253 -12.64 -15.00 -5.88
N ILE A 254 -11.69 -15.74 -6.46
CA ILE A 254 -10.99 -16.85 -5.84
C ILE A 254 -9.53 -16.46 -5.72
N GLY A 255 -9.01 -16.50 -4.50
CA GLY A 255 -7.60 -16.32 -4.17
C GLY A 255 -7.02 -17.62 -3.61
N PHE A 256 -5.77 -17.92 -3.94
CA PHE A 256 -5.07 -19.08 -3.40
C PHE A 256 -3.57 -18.84 -3.32
N GLY A 257 -2.93 -19.53 -2.38
CA GLY A 257 -1.48 -19.50 -2.23
C GLY A 257 -0.94 -20.77 -1.62
N THR A 258 0.27 -21.15 -2.01
CA THR A 258 0.92 -22.39 -1.53
C THR A 258 1.55 -22.23 -0.16
N GLY A 259 1.73 -21.01 0.32
CA GLY A 259 2.67 -20.72 1.38
C GLY A 259 4.12 -20.94 0.95
N LEU A 260 5.05 -20.66 1.85
CA LEU A 260 6.48 -20.88 1.59
C LEU A 260 6.81 -22.38 1.70
N LYS A 261 7.19 -22.98 0.58
CA LYS A 261 7.61 -24.38 0.54
C LYS A 261 8.89 -24.52 -0.28
N ASN A 262 9.95 -25.04 0.34
CA ASN A 262 11.27 -25.22 -0.28
C ASN A 262 11.79 -23.94 -0.95
N ASN A 263 11.64 -22.80 -0.29
CA ASN A 263 12.00 -21.47 -0.77
C ASN A 263 11.13 -20.92 -1.91
N PHE A 264 10.07 -21.60 -2.30
CA PHE A 264 9.12 -21.12 -3.32
C PHE A 264 7.78 -20.75 -2.71
N VAL A 265 7.17 -19.70 -3.25
CA VAL A 265 5.80 -19.27 -2.98
C VAL A 265 5.08 -19.07 -4.31
N PHE A 266 3.86 -19.55 -4.40
CA PHE A 266 2.97 -19.29 -5.53
C PHE A 266 1.67 -18.72 -4.99
N ASP A 267 1.21 -17.61 -5.57
CA ASP A 267 -0.07 -16.99 -5.26
C ASP A 267 -0.85 -16.76 -6.56
N GLY A 268 -2.15 -16.91 -6.48
CA GLY A 268 -3.04 -16.68 -7.60
C GLY A 268 -4.36 -16.05 -7.20
N ARG A 269 -4.95 -15.30 -8.13
CA ARG A 269 -6.31 -14.76 -8.03
C ARG A 269 -6.99 -14.83 -9.38
N LEU A 270 -8.24 -15.26 -9.37
CA LEU A 270 -9.18 -15.17 -10.49
C LEU A 270 -10.36 -14.32 -10.02
N SER A 271 -10.81 -13.37 -10.83
CA SER A 271 -11.91 -12.49 -10.49
C SER A 271 -12.85 -12.26 -11.67
N MET A 272 -14.13 -12.17 -11.38
CA MET A 272 -15.18 -11.76 -12.30
C MET A 272 -16.02 -10.68 -11.62
N ILE A 273 -16.25 -9.57 -12.31
CA ILE A 273 -17.07 -8.46 -11.84
C ILE A 273 -18.04 -8.11 -12.96
N LYS A 274 -19.33 -7.98 -12.60
CA LYS A 274 -20.39 -7.55 -13.51
C LYS A 274 -21.19 -6.44 -12.87
N SER A 275 -21.67 -5.49 -13.69
CA SER A 275 -22.58 -4.44 -13.27
C SER A 275 -23.40 -3.95 -14.47
N ASP A 276 -24.67 -3.62 -14.22
CA ASP A 276 -25.53 -2.99 -15.24
C ASP A 276 -25.29 -1.47 -15.33
N GLY A 277 -24.53 -0.89 -14.37
CA GLY A 277 -24.27 0.54 -14.27
C GLY A 277 -25.45 1.32 -13.64
N PHE A 278 -25.11 2.48 -13.05
CA PHE A 278 -26.12 3.44 -12.60
C PHE A 278 -26.70 4.23 -13.78
N ILE A 279 -25.83 4.62 -14.71
CA ILE A 279 -26.24 5.24 -15.96
C ILE A 279 -26.86 4.18 -16.86
N ASP A 280 -27.97 4.50 -17.50
CA ASP A 280 -28.65 3.56 -18.40
C ASP A 280 -27.69 2.99 -19.45
N ARG A 281 -27.62 1.67 -19.57
CA ARG A 281 -26.78 0.91 -20.51
C ARG A 281 -25.28 0.93 -20.22
N ALA A 282 -24.79 1.58 -19.18
CA ALA A 282 -23.37 1.62 -18.82
C ALA A 282 -22.93 0.31 -18.16
N THR A 283 -23.06 -0.81 -18.87
CA THR A 283 -22.75 -2.14 -18.37
C THR A 283 -21.26 -2.42 -18.34
N SER A 284 -20.83 -3.29 -17.43
CA SER A 284 -19.45 -3.79 -17.36
C SER A 284 -19.45 -5.30 -17.09
N ASP A 285 -18.65 -6.06 -17.85
CA ASP A 285 -18.33 -7.48 -17.62
C ASP A 285 -16.79 -7.61 -17.64
N LEU A 286 -16.20 -7.70 -16.48
CA LEU A 286 -14.76 -7.67 -16.27
C LEU A 286 -14.29 -9.01 -15.71
N LYS A 287 -13.26 -9.59 -16.32
CA LYS A 287 -12.62 -10.82 -15.86
C LYS A 287 -11.14 -10.54 -15.73
N SER A 288 -10.52 -10.97 -14.63
CA SER A 288 -9.09 -10.77 -14.44
C SER A 288 -8.43 -11.92 -13.71
N TYR A 289 -7.13 -12.02 -13.93
CA TYR A 289 -6.27 -12.94 -13.23
C TYR A 289 -5.02 -12.21 -12.73
N TYR A 290 -4.47 -12.74 -11.65
CA TYR A 290 -3.18 -12.34 -11.10
C TYR A 290 -2.47 -13.60 -10.62
N LEU A 291 -1.25 -13.80 -11.09
CA LEU A 291 -0.40 -14.92 -10.69
C LEU A 291 0.96 -14.37 -10.27
N SER A 292 1.48 -14.85 -9.17
CA SER A 292 2.84 -14.55 -8.75
C SER A 292 3.59 -15.81 -8.32
N ALA A 293 4.88 -15.83 -8.63
CA ALA A 293 5.81 -16.85 -8.20
C ALA A 293 7.04 -16.19 -7.60
N GLY A 294 7.42 -16.57 -6.39
CA GLY A 294 8.58 -16.07 -5.68
C GLY A 294 9.55 -17.17 -5.32
N TYR A 295 10.85 -16.94 -5.53
CA TYR A 295 11.92 -17.75 -4.99
C TYR A 295 12.69 -16.96 -3.94
N TYR A 296 12.80 -17.51 -2.75
CA TYR A 296 13.41 -16.88 -1.58
C TYR A 296 14.64 -17.67 -1.15
N GLY A 297 15.76 -17.47 -1.82
CA GLY A 297 17.05 -18.08 -1.49
C GLY A 297 17.83 -17.28 -0.43
N LYS A 298 18.88 -17.81 0.16
CA LYS A 298 19.68 -17.15 1.21
C LYS A 298 20.28 -15.80 0.81
N LYS A 299 20.62 -15.59 -0.47
CA LYS A 299 21.25 -14.38 -1.01
C LYS A 299 20.55 -13.88 -2.27
N THR A 300 19.47 -14.51 -2.68
CA THR A 300 18.81 -14.22 -3.95
C THR A 300 17.31 -14.26 -3.74
N PHE A 301 16.65 -13.20 -4.18
CA PHE A 301 15.22 -13.12 -4.29
C PHE A 301 14.84 -12.93 -5.75
N VAL A 302 13.89 -13.73 -6.24
CA VAL A 302 13.32 -13.59 -7.58
C VAL A 302 11.81 -13.64 -7.45
N LYS A 303 11.13 -12.67 -8.03
CA LYS A 303 9.66 -12.65 -8.11
C LYS A 303 9.22 -12.42 -9.54
N ALA A 304 8.34 -13.27 -10.02
CA ALA A 304 7.64 -13.11 -11.29
C ALA A 304 6.17 -12.82 -11.02
N ILE A 305 5.61 -11.88 -11.75
CA ILE A 305 4.20 -11.51 -11.68
C ILE A 305 3.64 -11.48 -13.09
N VAL A 306 2.50 -12.11 -13.28
CA VAL A 306 1.71 -12.05 -14.51
C VAL A 306 0.28 -11.71 -14.13
N PHE A 307 -0.28 -10.69 -14.72
CA PHE A 307 -1.67 -10.32 -14.55
C PHE A 307 -2.26 -9.82 -15.86
N GLY A 308 -3.57 -9.86 -15.96
CA GLY A 308 -4.29 -9.38 -17.12
C GLY A 308 -5.78 -9.66 -16.96
N GLY A 309 -6.53 -9.31 -17.99
CA GLY A 309 -7.96 -9.46 -17.98
C GLY A 309 -8.60 -9.43 -19.36
N ASN A 310 -9.91 -9.54 -19.35
CA ASN A 310 -10.77 -9.26 -20.47
C ASN A 310 -11.90 -8.37 -19.96
N GLU A 311 -12.17 -7.30 -20.68
CA GLU A 311 -13.23 -6.37 -20.37
C GLU A 311 -14.22 -6.24 -21.51
N ILE A 312 -15.49 -6.11 -21.15
CA ILE A 312 -16.55 -5.73 -22.05
C ILE A 312 -17.33 -4.65 -21.33
N THR A 313 -17.28 -3.43 -21.85
CA THR A 313 -17.99 -2.29 -21.29
C THR A 313 -18.84 -1.63 -22.35
N TYR A 314 -19.94 -1.05 -21.93
CA TYR A 314 -20.72 -0.14 -22.77
C TYR A 314 -20.33 1.30 -22.36
N GLN A 315 -19.78 2.04 -23.30
CA GLN A 315 -19.26 3.37 -23.03
C GLN A 315 -20.39 4.40 -22.91
N SER A 316 -20.37 5.20 -21.86
CA SER A 316 -21.31 6.29 -21.60
C SER A 316 -20.58 7.60 -21.29
N TRP A 317 -19.46 7.85 -21.98
CA TRP A 317 -18.58 8.99 -21.72
C TRP A 317 -19.22 10.33 -22.00
N ASN A 318 -20.04 10.40 -23.05
CA ASN A 318 -20.73 11.62 -23.41
C ASN A 318 -22.13 11.63 -22.84
N GLY A 319 -22.49 12.71 -22.18
CA GLY A 319 -23.85 12.95 -21.73
C GLY A 319 -24.81 13.13 -22.92
N VAL A 320 -26.10 13.18 -22.60
CA VAL A 320 -27.12 13.50 -23.60
C VAL A 320 -27.06 15.00 -23.89
N PRO A 321 -26.98 15.42 -25.16
CA PRO A 321 -27.01 16.83 -25.52
C PRO A 321 -28.28 17.53 -25.04
N GLU A 322 -28.18 18.77 -24.63
CA GLU A 322 -29.32 19.58 -24.17
C GLU A 322 -30.41 19.68 -25.23
N SER A 323 -30.02 19.76 -26.49
CA SER A 323 -30.94 19.73 -27.64
C SER A 323 -31.82 18.49 -27.64
N ARG A 324 -31.27 17.31 -27.28
CA ARG A 324 -32.02 16.06 -27.15
C ARG A 324 -32.93 16.05 -25.92
N LEU A 325 -32.42 16.57 -24.78
CA LEU A 325 -33.20 16.69 -23.54
C LEU A 325 -34.48 17.52 -23.75
N ASN A 326 -34.33 18.62 -24.50
CA ASN A 326 -35.43 19.56 -24.80
C ASN A 326 -36.28 19.16 -26.01
N ASN A 327 -35.95 18.05 -26.71
CA ASN A 327 -36.61 17.63 -27.95
C ASN A 327 -36.57 18.71 -29.06
N ASP A 328 -35.53 19.55 -29.08
CA ASP A 328 -35.37 20.61 -30.08
C ASP A 328 -34.69 20.05 -31.34
N LEU A 329 -35.45 19.76 -32.37
CA LEU A 329 -34.98 19.16 -33.61
C LEU A 329 -33.98 20.06 -34.35
N ALA A 330 -34.19 21.38 -34.37
CA ALA A 330 -33.29 22.28 -35.03
C ALA A 330 -31.94 22.33 -34.30
N ALA A 331 -31.96 22.46 -32.97
CA ALA A 331 -30.76 22.44 -32.15
C ALA A 331 -30.05 21.06 -32.17
N MET A 332 -30.74 19.95 -32.35
CA MET A 332 -30.11 18.64 -32.56
C MET A 332 -29.37 18.56 -33.89
N GLU A 333 -29.90 19.16 -34.95
CA GLU A 333 -29.18 19.22 -36.23
C GLU A 333 -27.92 20.09 -36.13
N GLU A 334 -28.02 21.25 -35.48
CA GLU A 334 -26.85 22.12 -35.21
C GLU A 334 -25.82 21.40 -34.34
N THR A 335 -26.24 20.70 -33.30
CA THR A 335 -25.36 19.89 -32.45
C THR A 335 -24.61 18.84 -33.27
N ALA A 336 -25.29 18.08 -34.12
CA ALA A 336 -24.67 17.06 -34.96
C ALA A 336 -23.61 17.62 -35.93
N VAL A 337 -23.87 18.84 -36.43
CA VAL A 337 -22.92 19.53 -37.31
C VAL A 337 -21.71 20.04 -36.51
N ALA A 338 -21.96 20.64 -35.34
CA ALA A 338 -20.89 21.19 -34.48
C ALA A 338 -19.94 20.10 -33.97
N GLU A 339 -20.49 18.92 -33.64
CA GLU A 339 -19.72 17.77 -33.18
C GLU A 339 -19.09 16.95 -34.32
N GLY A 340 -19.36 17.31 -35.58
CA GLY A 340 -18.84 16.59 -36.75
C GLY A 340 -19.38 15.15 -36.90
N TRP A 341 -20.57 14.88 -36.35
CA TRP A 341 -21.14 13.54 -36.35
C TRP A 341 -21.55 13.06 -37.75
N ASN A 342 -21.30 11.79 -38.00
CA ASN A 342 -21.72 11.15 -39.25
C ASN A 342 -23.26 10.97 -39.29
N THR A 343 -23.77 10.52 -40.44
CA THR A 343 -25.22 10.30 -40.65
C THR A 343 -25.81 9.34 -39.66
N ALA A 344 -25.12 8.27 -39.26
CA ALA A 344 -25.64 7.29 -38.31
C ALA A 344 -25.78 7.93 -36.91
N GLN A 345 -24.75 8.65 -36.44
CA GLN A 345 -24.75 9.37 -35.17
C GLN A 345 -25.82 10.45 -35.14
N LYS A 346 -25.96 11.24 -36.23
CA LYS A 346 -27.04 12.22 -36.37
C LYS A 346 -28.42 11.55 -36.30
N ASN A 347 -28.63 10.44 -37.02
CA ASN A 347 -29.89 9.71 -36.96
C ASN A 347 -30.18 9.12 -35.58
N ASN A 348 -29.13 8.68 -34.87
CA ASN A 348 -29.25 8.23 -33.48
C ASN A 348 -29.74 9.39 -32.59
N LEU A 349 -29.13 10.57 -32.69
CA LEU A 349 -29.59 11.76 -31.94
C LEU A 349 -31.04 12.10 -32.20
N LEU A 350 -31.46 12.11 -33.46
CA LEU A 350 -32.81 12.51 -33.86
C LEU A 350 -33.88 11.48 -33.45
N ASN A 351 -33.54 10.18 -33.52
CA ASN A 351 -34.55 9.09 -33.37
C ASN A 351 -34.49 8.38 -32.01
N SER A 352 -33.41 8.52 -31.23
CA SER A 352 -33.35 7.98 -29.87
C SER A 352 -34.12 8.86 -28.88
N ASN A 353 -34.33 8.41 -27.69
CA ASN A 353 -34.76 9.24 -26.56
C ASN A 353 -33.58 9.59 -25.66
N SER A 354 -33.79 10.47 -24.66
CA SER A 354 -32.74 10.89 -23.73
C SER A 354 -32.09 9.76 -22.93
N ARG A 355 -32.77 8.61 -22.78
CA ARG A 355 -32.24 7.44 -22.08
C ARG A 355 -31.51 6.46 -23.00
N THR A 356 -31.75 6.51 -24.30
CA THR A 356 -31.21 5.54 -25.26
C THR A 356 -30.17 6.14 -26.21
N PHE A 357 -29.98 7.46 -26.19
CA PHE A 357 -28.95 8.12 -26.97
C PHE A 357 -27.54 7.69 -26.56
N ASN A 358 -26.72 7.41 -27.55
CA ASN A 358 -25.29 7.19 -27.36
C ASN A 358 -24.55 7.69 -28.61
N ALA A 359 -23.59 8.59 -28.44
CA ALA A 359 -22.82 9.17 -29.53
C ALA A 359 -21.89 8.17 -30.25
N TYR A 360 -21.64 7.01 -29.66
CA TYR A 360 -20.71 5.99 -30.19
C TYR A 360 -21.40 4.84 -30.92
N THR A 361 -22.72 4.85 -31.05
CA THR A 361 -23.49 3.78 -31.74
C THR A 361 -24.02 4.23 -33.09
#